data_4ed655790d9d584518fb4a87463cb37b
#
_entry.id   4ed655790d9d584518fb4a87463cb37b
#
_cell.length_a   1.000
_cell.length_b   1.000
_cell.length_c   1.000
_cell.angle_alpha   90.00
_cell.angle_beta   90.00
_cell.angle_gamma   90.00
#
_symmetry.space_group_name_H-M   'P 1'
#
loop_
_entity.id
_entity.type
_entity.pdbx_description
1 polymer ?
#
loop_
_entity_poly.entity_id
_entity_poly.type
_entity_poly.pdbx_seq_one_letter_code
_entity_poly.pdbx_strand_id
1 'polypeptide(L)'
;MLPNWSVFKFGGASVKDSEALRNAVRLVRDYGKAPLLVVVSAMGKTTNALERFIQARELGQHEEAQRELLEIARFHEGIAQELGLLDPELRDQLQALWVQADQVNSEQAYNPRYDATVSLGEIASSLLFAAALRADGRDTHWLDARRVLRTDATYRRASVDWSQTQAAVVEALANPAEVSVTQGFIGSAPDQSTTTLGREGSDYSAAVFAQSLQAKVLCIWKDVPGMLSADPKVFEGAVLLEEVPYREAIELAFYGASIIHPKTIQPLAQGGTVLQIRSFMNPEAAGTEVGPFAALRPEVPCWIRHENQVLIEVASRDFTFLSEGNLSEVYRIFAEEGLLVRAAQHRALSTQFAVHNDRIAVPRALERLNAGYRASAEFGLRMTTVRRPDAEALAELLSSGSLRMVLRNHEVAQVLTAPD
;
A
#
# COMPACT_ATOMS: atom_id res chain seq x y z
N MET A 1 -16.73 6.21 -27.33
CA MET A 1 -15.35 6.11 -26.83
C MET A 1 -15.31 6.81 -25.47
N LEU A 2 -14.64 6.22 -24.50
CA LEU A 2 -14.41 6.92 -23.23
C LEU A 2 -13.54 8.15 -23.46
N PRO A 3 -13.73 9.24 -22.70
CA PRO A 3 -12.80 10.37 -22.70
C PRO A 3 -11.37 9.94 -22.32
N ASN A 4 -10.39 10.75 -22.66
CA ASN A 4 -9.00 10.48 -22.33
C ASN A 4 -8.70 10.83 -20.86
N TRP A 5 -9.08 9.94 -19.95
CA TRP A 5 -8.93 10.14 -18.52
C TRP A 5 -7.47 10.16 -18.04
N SER A 6 -7.22 11.01 -17.06
CA SER A 6 -6.06 10.94 -16.18
C SER A 6 -6.51 10.67 -14.75
N VAL A 7 -5.69 9.98 -13.96
CA VAL A 7 -5.99 9.71 -12.55
C VAL A 7 -4.84 10.22 -11.70
N PHE A 8 -5.15 11.04 -10.69
CA PHE A 8 -4.21 11.46 -9.66
C PHE A 8 -4.56 10.80 -8.34
N LYS A 9 -3.53 10.40 -7.59
CA LYS A 9 -3.73 9.90 -6.23
C LYS A 9 -2.91 10.69 -5.24
N PHE A 10 -3.56 11.13 -4.17
CA PHE A 10 -2.94 11.82 -3.05
C PHE A 10 -3.01 10.95 -1.78
N GLY A 11 -1.85 10.66 -1.17
CA GLY A 11 -1.75 9.94 0.09
C GLY A 11 -1.99 10.82 1.30
N GLY A 12 -2.15 10.24 2.48
CA GLY A 12 -2.41 10.98 3.71
C GLY A 12 -1.37 12.07 4.03
N ALA A 13 -0.10 11.84 3.70
CA ALA A 13 0.97 12.84 3.88
C ALA A 13 0.81 14.06 2.97
N SER A 14 0.27 13.88 1.75
CA SER A 14 0.06 14.96 0.78
C SER A 14 -1.22 15.78 1.02
N VAL A 15 -2.02 15.41 2.02
CA VAL A 15 -3.25 16.11 2.45
C VAL A 15 -3.33 16.24 3.98
N LYS A 16 -2.21 16.20 4.68
CA LYS A 16 -2.13 16.09 6.14
C LYS A 16 -2.57 17.34 6.92
N ASP A 17 -2.59 18.49 6.28
CA ASP A 17 -2.93 19.79 6.86
C ASP A 17 -3.40 20.77 5.76
N SER A 18 -3.73 21.98 6.14
CA SER A 18 -4.23 23.01 5.21
C SER A 18 -3.19 23.41 4.15
N GLU A 19 -1.90 23.46 4.49
CA GLU A 19 -0.83 23.77 3.55
C GLU A 19 -0.64 22.65 2.51
N ALA A 20 -0.62 21.41 2.98
CA ALA A 20 -0.54 20.24 2.11
C ALA A 20 -1.75 20.15 1.16
N LEU A 21 -2.96 20.45 1.66
CA LEU A 21 -4.17 20.47 0.82
C LEU A 21 -4.11 21.59 -0.22
N ARG A 22 -3.67 22.82 0.13
CA ARG A 22 -3.43 23.89 -0.86
C ARG A 22 -2.42 23.48 -1.93
N ASN A 23 -1.34 22.82 -1.51
CA ASN A 23 -0.35 22.30 -2.45
C ASN A 23 -0.95 21.23 -3.37
N ALA A 24 -1.75 20.31 -2.85
CA ALA A 24 -2.42 19.29 -3.67
C ALA A 24 -3.39 19.89 -4.68
N VAL A 25 -4.17 20.91 -4.29
CA VAL A 25 -5.04 21.69 -5.22
C VAL A 25 -4.21 22.36 -6.31
N ARG A 26 -3.06 22.99 -5.95
CA ARG A 26 -2.14 23.57 -6.92
C ARG A 26 -1.62 22.53 -7.91
N LEU A 27 -1.24 21.33 -7.44
CA LEU A 27 -0.80 20.24 -8.30
C LEU A 27 -1.88 19.78 -9.28
N VAL A 28 -3.13 19.73 -8.83
CA VAL A 28 -4.28 19.45 -9.71
C VAL A 28 -4.42 20.53 -10.77
N ARG A 29 -4.31 21.82 -10.38
CA ARG A 29 -4.40 22.94 -11.29
C ARG A 29 -3.28 22.96 -12.33
N ASP A 30 -2.03 22.76 -11.89
CA ASP A 30 -0.84 22.98 -12.72
C ASP A 30 -0.49 21.76 -13.59
N TYR A 31 -0.84 20.53 -13.14
CA TYR A 31 -0.50 19.28 -13.83
C TYR A 31 -1.70 18.42 -14.25
N GLY A 32 -2.89 18.71 -13.75
CA GLY A 32 -4.11 17.96 -14.09
C GLY A 32 -4.57 18.23 -15.51
N LYS A 33 -4.95 17.17 -16.23
CA LYS A 33 -5.56 17.25 -17.57
C LYS A 33 -6.99 16.71 -17.50
N ALA A 34 -7.95 17.53 -17.89
CA ALA A 34 -9.36 17.15 -17.89
C ALA A 34 -9.69 16.12 -19.00
N PRO A 35 -10.59 15.17 -18.76
CA PRO A 35 -11.17 14.86 -17.45
C PRO A 35 -10.18 14.20 -16.51
N LEU A 36 -10.16 14.64 -15.25
CA LEU A 36 -9.28 14.14 -14.21
C LEU A 36 -10.08 13.49 -13.09
N LEU A 37 -9.68 12.27 -12.68
CA LEU A 37 -10.14 11.67 -11.44
C LEU A 37 -9.08 11.81 -10.36
N VAL A 38 -9.45 12.38 -9.22
CA VAL A 38 -8.59 12.53 -8.04
C VAL A 38 -9.02 11.53 -6.97
N VAL A 39 -8.12 10.62 -6.59
CA VAL A 39 -8.33 9.63 -5.54
C VAL A 39 -7.59 10.05 -4.29
N VAL A 40 -8.29 10.21 -3.17
CA VAL A 40 -7.75 10.78 -1.93
C VAL A 40 -7.77 9.78 -0.80
N SER A 41 -6.67 9.68 -0.03
CA SER A 41 -6.61 8.94 1.24
C SER A 41 -7.13 9.80 2.39
N ALA A 42 -7.38 9.18 3.55
CA ALA A 42 -7.61 9.92 4.80
C ALA A 42 -6.47 10.91 5.09
N MET A 43 -6.79 12.04 5.70
CA MET A 43 -5.84 13.11 6.02
C MET A 43 -4.87 12.70 7.13
N GLY A 44 -3.57 12.87 6.91
CA GLY A 44 -2.55 12.66 7.93
C GLY A 44 -2.60 11.27 8.58
N LYS A 45 -2.91 11.25 9.88
CA LYS A 45 -3.03 10.02 10.69
C LYS A 45 -4.47 9.70 11.11
N THR A 46 -5.47 10.18 10.38
CA THR A 46 -6.89 10.02 10.74
C THR A 46 -7.29 8.54 10.85
N THR A 47 -6.83 7.68 9.94
CA THR A 47 -7.11 6.23 10.00
C THR A 47 -6.63 5.64 11.33
N ASN A 48 -5.40 5.97 11.77
CA ASN A 48 -4.88 5.51 13.07
C ASN A 48 -5.69 6.06 14.26
N ALA A 49 -6.20 7.30 14.17
CA ALA A 49 -7.04 7.88 15.22
C ALA A 49 -8.40 7.17 15.29
N LEU A 50 -9.01 6.86 14.14
CA LEU A 50 -10.24 6.07 14.08
C LEU A 50 -10.03 4.64 14.59
N GLU A 51 -8.86 4.03 14.34
CA GLU A 51 -8.50 2.73 14.94
C GLU A 51 -8.42 2.80 16.47
N ARG A 52 -7.81 3.84 17.04
CA ARG A 52 -7.82 4.05 18.52
C ARG A 52 -9.22 4.27 19.05
N PHE A 53 -10.05 5.05 18.36
CA PHE A 53 -11.46 5.21 18.70
C PHE A 53 -12.20 3.88 18.78
N ILE A 54 -12.06 3.01 17.76
CA ILE A 54 -12.68 1.69 17.75
C ILE A 54 -12.14 0.84 18.90
N GLN A 55 -10.84 0.82 19.11
CA GLN A 55 -10.21 0.05 20.18
C GLN A 55 -10.71 0.49 21.56
N ALA A 56 -10.82 1.79 21.81
CA ALA A 56 -11.36 2.32 23.06
C ALA A 56 -12.82 1.86 23.29
N ARG A 57 -13.64 1.87 22.23
CA ARG A 57 -15.02 1.35 22.31
C ARG A 57 -15.08 -0.14 22.63
N GLU A 58 -14.23 -0.96 22.00
CA GLU A 58 -14.14 -2.40 22.30
C GLU A 58 -13.77 -2.69 23.75
N LEU A 59 -12.93 -1.85 24.34
CA LEU A 59 -12.48 -1.95 25.73
C LEU A 59 -13.46 -1.32 26.73
N GLY A 60 -14.60 -0.75 26.28
CA GLY A 60 -15.55 -0.04 27.13
C GLY A 60 -15.03 1.30 27.66
N GLN A 61 -14.00 1.86 27.08
CA GLN A 61 -13.36 3.13 27.46
C GLN A 61 -14.09 4.32 26.80
N HIS A 62 -15.32 4.57 27.21
CA HIS A 62 -16.21 5.54 26.54
C HIS A 62 -15.66 6.96 26.51
N GLU A 63 -15.05 7.45 27.60
CA GLU A 63 -14.46 8.79 27.67
C GLU A 63 -13.28 8.94 26.70
N GLU A 64 -12.44 7.92 26.58
CA GLU A 64 -11.33 7.87 25.63
C GLU A 64 -11.84 7.89 24.19
N ALA A 65 -12.84 7.06 23.89
CA ALA A 65 -13.45 7.02 22.55
C ALA A 65 -14.02 8.38 22.16
N GLN A 66 -14.77 9.02 23.04
CA GLN A 66 -15.35 10.35 22.80
C GLN A 66 -14.26 11.42 22.59
N ARG A 67 -13.17 11.36 23.35
CA ARG A 67 -12.03 12.27 23.16
C ARG A 67 -11.38 12.10 21.79
N GLU A 68 -11.07 10.85 21.38
CA GLU A 68 -10.49 10.56 20.05
C GLU A 68 -11.41 11.08 18.93
N LEU A 69 -12.70 10.81 19.00
CA LEU A 69 -13.66 11.26 17.99
C LEU A 69 -13.77 12.80 17.92
N LEU A 70 -13.76 13.47 19.06
CA LEU A 70 -13.78 14.92 19.12
C LEU A 70 -12.50 15.55 18.55
N GLU A 71 -11.33 14.94 18.80
CA GLU A 71 -10.06 15.38 18.21
C GLU A 71 -10.07 15.22 16.70
N ILE A 72 -10.60 14.11 16.15
CA ILE A 72 -10.75 13.89 14.73
C ILE A 72 -11.67 14.96 14.11
N ALA A 73 -12.81 15.24 14.73
CA ALA A 73 -13.74 16.25 14.27
C ALA A 73 -13.08 17.64 14.23
N ARG A 74 -12.44 18.05 15.33
CA ARG A 74 -11.73 19.34 15.42
C ARG A 74 -10.60 19.48 14.41
N PHE A 75 -9.89 18.40 14.14
CA PHE A 75 -8.82 18.39 13.14
C PHE A 75 -9.35 18.74 11.73
N HIS A 76 -10.42 18.09 11.30
CA HIS A 76 -10.99 18.32 9.96
C HIS A 76 -11.69 19.69 9.86
N GLU A 77 -12.44 20.08 10.88
CA GLU A 77 -13.08 21.40 10.93
C GLU A 77 -12.02 22.53 10.98
N GLY A 78 -10.93 22.33 11.71
CA GLY A 78 -9.82 23.29 11.76
C GLY A 78 -9.19 23.53 10.40
N ILE A 79 -8.93 22.46 9.64
CA ILE A 79 -8.42 22.56 8.27
C ILE A 79 -9.42 23.28 7.36
N ALA A 80 -10.72 22.93 7.43
CA ALA A 80 -11.76 23.62 6.67
C ALA A 80 -11.82 25.12 6.99
N GLN A 81 -11.68 25.48 8.26
CA GLN A 81 -11.69 26.86 8.72
C GLN A 81 -10.46 27.65 8.25
N GLU A 82 -9.25 27.06 8.37
CA GLU A 82 -7.98 27.65 7.90
C GLU A 82 -7.97 27.90 6.38
N LEU A 83 -8.73 27.09 5.64
CA LEU A 83 -8.88 27.22 4.19
C LEU A 83 -10.05 28.14 3.79
N GLY A 84 -10.87 28.59 4.74
CA GLY A 84 -12.07 29.38 4.45
C GLY A 84 -13.19 28.58 3.76
N LEU A 85 -13.21 27.25 3.93
CA LEU A 85 -14.14 26.36 3.24
C LEU A 85 -15.36 25.98 4.09
N LEU A 86 -15.37 26.35 5.38
CA LEU A 86 -16.39 25.88 6.33
C LEU A 86 -17.72 26.63 6.16
N ASP A 87 -18.40 26.38 5.06
CA ASP A 87 -19.80 26.75 4.88
C ASP A 87 -20.75 25.83 5.66
N PRO A 88 -22.05 26.16 5.80
CA PRO A 88 -23.00 25.32 6.54
C PRO A 88 -23.12 23.89 5.99
N GLU A 89 -23.09 23.73 4.67
CA GLU A 89 -23.27 22.42 4.02
C GLU A 89 -22.07 21.50 4.33
N LEU A 90 -20.84 21.96 4.13
CA LEU A 90 -19.64 21.16 4.44
C LEU A 90 -19.55 20.84 5.93
N ARG A 91 -19.90 21.82 6.80
CA ARG A 91 -19.94 21.59 8.25
C ARG A 91 -20.91 20.46 8.62
N ASP A 92 -22.12 20.51 8.09
CA ASP A 92 -23.16 19.51 8.36
C ASP A 92 -22.74 18.14 7.84
N GLN A 93 -22.11 18.08 6.65
CA GLN A 93 -21.57 16.84 6.07
C GLN A 93 -20.46 16.25 6.97
N LEU A 94 -19.50 17.04 7.42
CA LEU A 94 -18.43 16.56 8.32
C LEU A 94 -18.99 16.11 9.66
N GLN A 95 -19.91 16.87 10.26
CA GLN A 95 -20.52 16.51 11.52
C GLN A 95 -21.32 15.21 11.42
N ALA A 96 -22.06 15.01 10.34
CA ALA A 96 -22.81 13.77 10.09
C ALA A 96 -21.88 12.52 10.07
N LEU A 97 -20.66 12.63 9.54
CA LEU A 97 -19.71 11.53 9.55
C LEU A 97 -19.30 11.13 10.99
N TRP A 98 -19.06 12.09 11.85
CA TRP A 98 -18.65 11.82 13.24
C TRP A 98 -19.81 11.30 14.09
N VAL A 99 -21.02 11.76 13.81
CA VAL A 99 -22.24 11.17 14.40
C VAL A 99 -22.43 9.74 13.92
N GLN A 100 -22.19 9.46 12.63
CA GLN A 100 -22.21 8.09 12.11
C GLN A 100 -21.17 7.20 12.79
N ALA A 101 -19.94 7.69 13.02
CA ALA A 101 -18.90 6.93 13.73
C ALA A 101 -19.35 6.51 15.14
N ASP A 102 -19.95 7.44 15.87
CA ASP A 102 -20.46 7.19 17.22
C ASP A 102 -21.64 6.21 17.24
N GLN A 103 -22.47 6.21 16.21
CA GLN A 103 -23.67 5.37 16.08
C GLN A 103 -23.40 3.98 15.46
N VAL A 104 -22.18 3.65 15.06
CA VAL A 104 -21.88 2.31 14.53
C VAL A 104 -22.29 1.25 15.55
N ASN A 105 -23.15 0.31 15.10
CA ASN A 105 -23.77 -0.70 15.96
C ASN A 105 -22.74 -1.61 16.61
N SER A 106 -22.67 -1.59 17.93
CA SER A 106 -21.73 -2.39 18.74
C SER A 106 -22.03 -3.89 18.71
N GLU A 107 -23.24 -4.30 18.34
CA GLU A 107 -23.62 -5.71 18.21
C GLU A 107 -23.14 -6.35 16.89
N GLN A 108 -22.78 -5.54 15.91
CA GLN A 108 -22.20 -6.02 14.66
C GLN A 108 -20.81 -6.63 14.89
N ALA A 109 -20.41 -7.60 14.08
CA ALA A 109 -19.07 -8.18 14.13
C ALA A 109 -17.98 -7.12 13.97
N TYR A 110 -16.82 -7.33 14.58
CA TYR A 110 -15.72 -6.35 14.61
C TYR A 110 -15.29 -5.86 13.23
N ASN A 111 -15.06 -6.76 12.26
CA ASN A 111 -14.51 -6.38 10.95
C ASN A 111 -15.44 -5.47 10.14
N PRO A 112 -16.77 -5.71 10.01
CA PRO A 112 -17.68 -4.76 9.40
C PRO A 112 -17.70 -3.40 10.09
N ARG A 113 -17.69 -3.38 11.44
CA ARG A 113 -17.63 -2.13 12.23
C ARG A 113 -16.34 -1.35 11.98
N TYR A 114 -15.23 -2.06 11.91
CA TYR A 114 -13.94 -1.47 11.58
C TYR A 114 -14.02 -0.77 10.22
N ASP A 115 -14.45 -1.46 9.16
CA ASP A 115 -14.51 -0.90 7.82
C ASP A 115 -15.47 0.29 7.75
N ALA A 116 -16.65 0.20 8.38
CA ALA A 116 -17.62 1.29 8.44
C ALA A 116 -17.07 2.54 9.13
N THR A 117 -16.24 2.36 10.16
CA THR A 117 -15.69 3.48 10.93
C THR A 117 -14.46 4.10 10.27
N VAL A 118 -13.46 3.28 9.90
CA VAL A 118 -12.21 3.84 9.35
C VAL A 118 -12.43 4.52 8.00
N SER A 119 -13.40 4.06 7.21
CA SER A 119 -13.76 4.66 5.92
C SER A 119 -14.17 6.14 5.99
N LEU A 120 -14.65 6.59 7.14
CA LEU A 120 -15.11 7.97 7.33
C LEU A 120 -13.97 8.98 7.19
N GLY A 121 -12.73 8.57 7.47
CA GLY A 121 -11.55 9.40 7.27
C GLY A 121 -11.31 9.74 5.80
N GLU A 122 -11.47 8.78 4.90
CA GLU A 122 -11.36 8.99 3.46
C GLU A 122 -12.52 9.84 2.93
N ILE A 123 -13.72 9.65 3.46
CA ILE A 123 -14.89 10.45 3.06
C ILE A 123 -14.68 11.92 3.47
N ALA A 124 -14.28 12.18 4.73
CA ALA A 124 -14.01 13.54 5.21
C ALA A 124 -12.91 14.22 4.38
N SER A 125 -11.81 13.52 4.12
CA SER A 125 -10.71 14.02 3.30
C SER A 125 -11.15 14.41 1.89
N SER A 126 -11.93 13.55 1.23
CA SER A 126 -12.40 13.80 -0.13
C SER A 126 -13.43 14.93 -0.22
N LEU A 127 -14.27 15.12 0.79
CA LEU A 127 -15.19 16.27 0.89
C LEU A 127 -14.41 17.58 0.98
N LEU A 128 -13.41 17.63 1.87
CA LEU A 128 -12.52 18.80 2.01
C LEU A 128 -11.74 19.09 0.73
N PHE A 129 -11.23 18.06 0.07
CA PHE A 129 -10.50 18.21 -1.19
C PHE A 129 -11.42 18.77 -2.30
N ALA A 130 -12.63 18.21 -2.43
CA ALA A 130 -13.59 18.69 -3.42
C ALA A 130 -14.04 20.14 -3.15
N ALA A 131 -14.27 20.50 -1.88
CA ALA A 131 -14.57 21.87 -1.50
C ALA A 131 -13.43 22.84 -1.83
N ALA A 132 -12.18 22.42 -1.58
CA ALA A 132 -10.98 23.23 -1.90
C ALA A 132 -10.81 23.44 -3.41
N LEU A 133 -11.07 22.44 -4.25
CA LEU A 133 -11.05 22.58 -5.71
C LEU A 133 -12.15 23.51 -6.23
N ARG A 134 -13.37 23.43 -5.67
CA ARG A 134 -14.46 24.34 -6.02
C ARG A 134 -14.12 25.79 -5.65
N ALA A 135 -13.50 26.00 -4.47
CA ALA A 135 -13.02 27.31 -4.05
C ALA A 135 -11.88 27.84 -4.94
N ASP A 136 -11.06 26.97 -5.54
CA ASP A 136 -10.05 27.32 -6.57
C ASP A 136 -10.69 27.57 -7.97
N GLY A 137 -12.03 27.50 -8.09
CA GLY A 137 -12.79 27.77 -9.33
C GLY A 137 -12.90 26.60 -10.29
N ARG A 138 -12.62 25.37 -9.85
CA ARG A 138 -12.71 24.17 -10.69
C ARG A 138 -14.12 23.59 -10.70
N ASP A 139 -14.60 23.22 -11.89
CA ASP A 139 -15.80 22.38 -12.01
C ASP A 139 -15.51 21.01 -11.42
N THR A 140 -16.05 20.77 -10.21
CA THR A 140 -15.69 19.61 -9.39
C THR A 140 -16.90 18.79 -8.99
N HIS A 141 -16.90 17.51 -9.42
CA HIS A 141 -17.87 16.49 -9.01
C HIS A 141 -17.27 15.64 -7.86
N TRP A 142 -18.01 15.47 -6.76
CA TRP A 142 -17.65 14.54 -5.70
C TRP A 142 -18.41 13.21 -5.91
N LEU A 143 -17.65 12.11 -5.96
CA LEU A 143 -18.16 10.75 -6.17
C LEU A 143 -17.88 9.89 -4.95
N ASP A 144 -18.92 9.33 -4.33
CA ASP A 144 -18.77 8.32 -3.28
C ASP A 144 -18.29 7.01 -3.89
N ALA A 145 -17.06 6.59 -3.53
CA ALA A 145 -16.42 5.37 -4.03
C ALA A 145 -17.27 4.11 -3.77
N ARG A 146 -18.05 4.08 -2.69
CA ARG A 146 -18.93 2.96 -2.32
C ARG A 146 -20.06 2.73 -3.33
N ARG A 147 -20.40 3.75 -4.12
CA ARG A 147 -21.40 3.63 -5.18
C ARG A 147 -20.86 2.93 -6.44
N VAL A 148 -19.55 2.91 -6.63
CA VAL A 148 -18.93 2.46 -7.87
C VAL A 148 -17.89 1.37 -7.68
N LEU A 149 -17.17 1.31 -6.57
CA LEU A 149 -16.18 0.28 -6.27
C LEU A 149 -16.86 -0.88 -5.53
N ARG A 150 -17.19 -1.92 -6.29
CA ARG A 150 -17.89 -3.13 -5.80
C ARG A 150 -16.89 -4.16 -5.34
N THR A 151 -17.16 -4.80 -4.20
CA THR A 151 -16.26 -5.80 -3.59
C THR A 151 -17.03 -7.00 -3.09
N ASP A 152 -16.32 -8.04 -2.69
CA ASP A 152 -16.87 -9.08 -1.82
C ASP A 152 -17.05 -8.56 -0.38
N ALA A 153 -17.60 -9.41 0.50
CA ALA A 153 -17.78 -9.12 1.92
C ALA A 153 -16.59 -9.58 2.81
N THR A 154 -15.38 -9.65 2.24
CA THR A 154 -14.18 -9.95 3.01
C THR A 154 -13.62 -8.67 3.63
N TYR A 155 -14.25 -8.22 4.71
CA TYR A 155 -13.89 -6.97 5.38
C TYR A 155 -12.39 -6.88 5.71
N ARG A 156 -11.84 -5.65 5.74
CA ARG A 156 -10.44 -5.27 5.97
C ARG A 156 -9.46 -5.66 4.84
N ARG A 157 -9.89 -6.49 3.89
CA ARG A 157 -9.10 -6.93 2.72
C ARG A 157 -9.99 -7.38 1.56
N ALA A 158 -11.06 -6.63 1.32
CA ALA A 158 -12.03 -6.98 0.31
C ALA A 158 -11.42 -7.09 -1.10
N SER A 159 -11.95 -8.03 -1.86
CA SER A 159 -11.57 -8.24 -3.26
C SER A 159 -12.53 -7.49 -4.17
N VAL A 160 -11.99 -6.81 -5.18
CA VAL A 160 -12.78 -6.03 -6.12
C VAL A 160 -13.53 -6.94 -7.09
N ASP A 161 -14.83 -6.72 -7.24
CA ASP A 161 -15.59 -7.23 -8.39
C ASP A 161 -15.33 -6.33 -9.60
N TRP A 162 -14.45 -6.78 -10.47
CA TRP A 162 -13.99 -6.01 -11.63
C TRP A 162 -15.09 -5.67 -12.61
N SER A 163 -15.99 -6.62 -12.88
CA SER A 163 -17.07 -6.46 -13.85
C SER A 163 -18.09 -5.40 -13.40
N GLN A 164 -18.57 -5.53 -12.16
CA GLN A 164 -19.51 -4.59 -11.60
C GLN A 164 -18.89 -3.21 -11.35
N THR A 165 -17.62 -3.17 -10.89
CA THR A 165 -16.89 -1.92 -10.68
C THR A 165 -16.70 -1.16 -11.98
N GLN A 166 -16.23 -1.81 -13.03
CA GLN A 166 -16.01 -1.16 -14.33
C GLN A 166 -17.29 -0.58 -14.88
N ALA A 167 -18.38 -1.34 -14.87
CA ALA A 167 -19.69 -0.86 -15.35
C ALA A 167 -20.16 0.37 -14.55
N ALA A 168 -20.12 0.31 -13.21
CA ALA A 168 -20.54 1.39 -12.34
C ALA A 168 -19.68 2.66 -12.48
N VAL A 169 -18.35 2.52 -12.60
CA VAL A 169 -17.42 3.65 -12.79
C VAL A 169 -17.69 4.35 -14.13
N VAL A 170 -17.82 3.57 -15.21
CA VAL A 170 -18.08 4.13 -16.56
C VAL A 170 -19.43 4.84 -16.60
N GLU A 171 -20.46 4.29 -15.97
CA GLU A 171 -21.79 4.91 -15.90
C GLU A 171 -21.75 6.22 -15.09
N ALA A 172 -21.16 6.20 -13.88
CA ALA A 172 -21.13 7.37 -13.00
C ALA A 172 -20.29 8.53 -13.56
N LEU A 173 -19.31 8.23 -14.42
CA LEU A 173 -18.40 9.20 -15.02
C LEU A 173 -18.62 9.37 -16.54
N ALA A 174 -19.80 8.98 -17.05
CA ALA A 174 -20.15 9.12 -18.47
C ALA A 174 -20.18 10.60 -18.94
N ASN A 175 -20.56 11.52 -18.05
CA ASN A 175 -20.55 12.96 -18.27
C ASN A 175 -19.60 13.62 -17.25
N PRO A 176 -18.29 13.62 -17.51
CA PRO A 176 -17.32 14.07 -16.53
C PRO A 176 -17.35 15.58 -16.34
N ALA A 177 -17.23 16.04 -15.09
CA ALA A 177 -16.77 17.37 -14.76
C ALA A 177 -15.29 17.55 -15.15
N GLU A 178 -14.75 18.75 -15.02
CA GLU A 178 -13.31 19.00 -15.21
C GLU A 178 -12.48 18.09 -14.29
N VAL A 179 -12.89 18.03 -13.00
CA VAL A 179 -12.29 17.20 -11.98
C VAL A 179 -13.37 16.41 -11.24
N SER A 180 -13.16 15.10 -11.12
CA SER A 180 -13.95 14.25 -10.21
C SER A 180 -13.09 13.87 -9.01
N VAL A 181 -13.62 13.96 -7.78
CA VAL A 181 -12.91 13.57 -6.55
C VAL A 181 -13.61 12.38 -5.92
N THR A 182 -12.83 11.37 -5.55
CA THR A 182 -13.34 10.16 -4.88
C THR A 182 -12.38 9.67 -3.81
N GLN A 183 -12.86 8.75 -2.97
CA GLN A 183 -12.08 8.13 -1.91
C GLN A 183 -11.25 6.97 -2.46
N GLY A 184 -10.02 6.83 -1.94
CA GLY A 184 -9.28 5.59 -2.01
C GLY A 184 -9.66 4.62 -0.90
N PHE A 185 -9.10 3.41 -0.90
CA PHE A 185 -9.18 2.42 0.16
C PHE A 185 -10.54 1.76 0.39
N ILE A 186 -11.66 2.38 0.05
CA ILE A 186 -13.01 1.93 0.38
C ILE A 186 -13.81 1.47 -0.83
N GLY A 187 -14.77 0.57 -0.58
CA GLY A 187 -15.74 0.08 -1.54
C GLY A 187 -17.01 -0.39 -0.83
N SER A 188 -17.86 -1.14 -1.52
CA SER A 188 -19.06 -1.72 -0.93
C SER A 188 -19.26 -3.18 -1.30
N ALA A 189 -19.68 -3.97 -0.32
CA ALA A 189 -20.15 -5.34 -0.48
C ALA A 189 -21.53 -5.40 -1.15
N PRO A 190 -22.03 -6.60 -1.57
CA PRO A 190 -23.32 -6.75 -2.21
C PRO A 190 -24.51 -6.26 -1.38
N ASP A 191 -24.41 -6.31 -0.06
CA ASP A 191 -25.42 -5.79 0.90
C ASP A 191 -25.31 -4.28 1.13
N GLN A 192 -24.47 -3.59 0.37
CA GLN A 192 -24.15 -2.17 0.46
C GLN A 192 -23.38 -1.77 1.75
N SER A 193 -22.94 -2.72 2.55
CA SER A 193 -22.03 -2.42 3.66
C SER A 193 -20.67 -1.92 3.14
N THR A 194 -20.07 -0.99 3.88
CA THR A 194 -18.75 -0.46 3.54
C THR A 194 -17.66 -1.50 3.76
N THR A 195 -16.76 -1.64 2.81
CA THR A 195 -15.59 -2.51 2.87
C THR A 195 -14.30 -1.73 2.68
N THR A 196 -13.18 -2.27 3.17
CA THR A 196 -11.86 -1.72 2.93
C THR A 196 -10.95 -2.71 2.18
N LEU A 197 -10.03 -2.17 1.37
CA LEU A 197 -9.17 -2.96 0.46
C LEU A 197 -7.85 -3.42 1.09
N GLY A 198 -7.66 -3.13 2.39
CA GLY A 198 -6.46 -3.50 3.13
C GLY A 198 -5.25 -2.62 2.82
N ARG A 199 -4.06 -3.15 3.09
CA ARG A 199 -2.79 -2.41 3.00
C ARG A 199 -2.61 -1.76 1.62
N GLU A 200 -2.19 -0.48 1.59
CA GLU A 200 -2.02 0.34 0.39
C GLU A 200 -3.29 0.43 -0.49
N GLY A 201 -4.46 0.25 0.16
CA GLY A 201 -5.74 0.21 -0.52
C GLY A 201 -6.06 1.45 -1.35
N SER A 202 -5.57 2.64 -0.98
CA SER A 202 -5.83 3.86 -1.76
C SER A 202 -5.04 3.90 -3.07
N ASP A 203 -3.78 3.41 -3.11
CA ASP A 203 -3.01 3.27 -4.34
C ASP A 203 -3.67 2.22 -5.24
N TYR A 204 -4.14 1.11 -4.64
CA TYR A 204 -4.89 0.08 -5.35
C TYR A 204 -6.22 0.58 -5.91
N SER A 205 -7.01 1.36 -5.14
CA SER A 205 -8.24 1.98 -5.63
C SER A 205 -7.98 2.86 -6.86
N ALA A 206 -6.91 3.67 -6.80
CA ALA A 206 -6.54 4.52 -7.93
C ALA A 206 -6.21 3.70 -9.18
N ALA A 207 -5.53 2.55 -9.03
CA ALA A 207 -5.26 1.63 -10.13
C ALA A 207 -6.54 0.97 -10.67
N VAL A 208 -7.48 0.59 -9.80
CA VAL A 208 -8.78 0.05 -10.19
C VAL A 208 -9.57 1.08 -11.01
N PHE A 209 -9.65 2.33 -10.55
CA PHE A 209 -10.29 3.40 -11.29
C PHE A 209 -9.60 3.69 -12.62
N ALA A 210 -8.26 3.74 -12.62
CA ALA A 210 -7.49 3.98 -13.84
C ALA A 210 -7.74 2.89 -14.91
N GLN A 211 -7.76 1.63 -14.51
CA GLN A 211 -8.08 0.52 -15.42
C GLN A 211 -9.55 0.59 -15.89
N SER A 212 -10.51 0.83 -14.98
CA SER A 212 -11.93 0.92 -15.33
C SER A 212 -12.23 2.04 -16.33
N LEU A 213 -11.54 3.16 -16.23
CA LEU A 213 -11.64 4.31 -17.14
C LEU A 213 -10.74 4.20 -18.38
N GLN A 214 -9.93 3.16 -18.49
CA GLN A 214 -8.90 3.02 -19.53
C GLN A 214 -7.97 4.26 -19.57
N ALA A 215 -7.66 4.79 -18.38
CA ALA A 215 -6.81 5.96 -18.26
C ALA A 215 -5.41 5.67 -18.80
N LYS A 216 -4.81 6.64 -19.50
CA LYS A 216 -3.45 6.48 -20.01
C LYS A 216 -2.38 6.60 -18.92
N VAL A 217 -2.69 7.41 -17.90
CA VAL A 217 -1.75 7.74 -16.82
C VAL A 217 -2.48 7.69 -15.49
N LEU A 218 -1.84 7.02 -14.52
CA LEU A 218 -2.08 7.18 -13.09
C LEU A 218 -0.87 7.85 -12.47
N CYS A 219 -1.02 9.07 -11.93
CA CYS A 219 0.03 9.75 -11.18
C CYS A 219 -0.22 9.62 -9.67
N ILE A 220 0.71 8.99 -8.96
CA ILE A 220 0.71 8.91 -7.50
C ILE A 220 1.69 9.95 -6.95
N TRP A 221 1.17 10.94 -6.24
CA TRP A 221 1.92 11.98 -5.59
C TRP A 221 2.40 11.51 -4.20
N LYS A 222 3.72 11.43 -4.03
CA LYS A 222 4.38 10.95 -2.80
C LYS A 222 5.37 11.98 -2.24
N ASP A 223 5.90 11.72 -1.05
CA ASP A 223 6.95 12.50 -0.38
C ASP A 223 8.37 12.09 -0.80
N VAL A 224 8.48 11.19 -1.77
CA VAL A 224 9.74 10.70 -2.33
C VAL A 224 9.89 11.12 -3.79
N PRO A 225 11.12 11.23 -4.31
CA PRO A 225 11.35 11.70 -5.69
C PRO A 225 10.84 10.73 -6.77
N GLY A 226 10.65 9.46 -6.43
CA GLY A 226 10.31 8.35 -7.31
C GLY A 226 10.84 7.05 -6.75
N MET A 227 10.97 6.03 -7.58
CA MET A 227 11.65 4.78 -7.24
C MET A 227 13.17 4.98 -7.35
N LEU A 228 13.89 4.61 -6.31
CA LEU A 228 15.34 4.64 -6.29
C LEU A 228 15.92 3.22 -6.45
N SER A 229 17.14 3.14 -6.96
CA SER A 229 17.88 1.86 -7.08
C SER A 229 18.22 1.23 -5.73
N ALA A 230 18.13 1.99 -4.65
CA ALA A 230 18.33 1.53 -3.28
C ALA A 230 17.66 2.49 -2.28
N ASP A 231 17.54 2.06 -1.01
CA ASP A 231 17.17 2.97 0.07
C ASP A 231 18.36 3.89 0.38
N PRO A 232 18.27 5.22 0.14
CA PRO A 232 19.38 6.16 0.35
C PRO A 232 19.81 6.29 1.82
N LYS A 233 19.00 5.81 2.76
CA LYS A 233 19.36 5.74 4.18
C LYS A 233 20.30 4.58 4.50
N VAL A 234 20.39 3.61 3.60
CA VAL A 234 21.13 2.36 3.79
C VAL A 234 22.29 2.24 2.83
N PHE A 235 22.12 2.74 1.61
CA PHE A 235 23.11 2.64 0.53
C PHE A 235 23.44 4.03 -0.01
N GLU A 236 24.71 4.38 -0.05
CA GLU A 236 25.18 5.60 -0.71
C GLU A 236 25.06 5.46 -2.23
N GLY A 237 24.84 6.56 -2.93
CA GLY A 237 24.80 6.56 -4.40
C GLY A 237 23.50 6.00 -5.01
N ALA A 238 22.41 5.89 -4.26
CA ALA A 238 21.12 5.50 -4.80
C ALA A 238 20.68 6.49 -5.91
N VAL A 239 20.33 5.97 -7.08
CA VAL A 239 19.93 6.77 -8.25
C VAL A 239 18.43 6.62 -8.52
N LEU A 240 17.83 7.68 -9.09
CA LEU A 240 16.43 7.66 -9.51
C LEU A 240 16.28 6.73 -10.73
N LEU A 241 15.29 5.84 -10.66
CA LEU A 241 14.86 5.01 -11.78
C LEU A 241 13.81 5.80 -12.58
N GLU A 242 14.16 6.22 -13.79
CA GLU A 242 13.29 7.05 -14.64
C GLU A 242 12.19 6.23 -15.30
N GLU A 243 12.57 5.10 -15.93
CA GLU A 243 11.66 4.17 -16.58
C GLU A 243 11.82 2.77 -15.99
N VAL A 244 10.73 2.17 -15.52
CA VAL A 244 10.72 0.84 -14.90
C VAL A 244 9.69 -0.04 -15.61
N PRO A 245 10.09 -1.17 -16.22
CA PRO A 245 9.13 -2.14 -16.74
C PRO A 245 8.19 -2.64 -15.63
N TYR A 246 6.90 -2.89 -15.94
CA TYR A 246 5.95 -3.42 -14.95
C TYR A 246 6.46 -4.66 -14.23
N ARG A 247 7.07 -5.61 -14.98
CA ARG A 247 7.64 -6.82 -14.40
C ARG A 247 8.72 -6.49 -13.37
N GLU A 248 9.64 -5.59 -13.70
CA GLU A 248 10.72 -5.20 -12.79
C GLU A 248 10.18 -4.49 -11.53
N ALA A 249 9.19 -3.62 -11.68
CA ALA A 249 8.55 -2.97 -10.53
C ALA A 249 7.86 -3.98 -9.59
N ILE A 250 7.23 -5.02 -10.12
CA ILE A 250 6.64 -6.11 -9.32
C ILE A 250 7.74 -6.89 -8.60
N GLU A 251 8.82 -7.22 -9.28
CA GLU A 251 9.97 -7.95 -8.69
C GLU A 251 10.62 -7.13 -7.56
N LEU A 252 10.91 -5.84 -7.81
CA LEU A 252 11.46 -4.94 -6.79
C LEU A 252 10.55 -4.87 -5.56
N ALA A 253 9.25 -4.74 -5.77
CA ALA A 253 8.28 -4.71 -4.68
C ALA A 253 8.18 -6.06 -3.93
N PHE A 254 8.28 -7.19 -4.63
CA PHE A 254 8.32 -8.52 -4.02
C PHE A 254 9.52 -8.68 -3.08
N TYR A 255 10.68 -8.20 -3.50
CA TYR A 255 11.89 -8.22 -2.66
C TYR A 255 11.92 -7.15 -1.58
N GLY A 256 10.95 -6.21 -1.56
CA GLY A 256 10.75 -5.26 -0.46
C GLY A 256 11.03 -3.80 -0.75
N ALA A 257 11.25 -3.42 -2.01
CA ALA A 257 11.23 -2.02 -2.41
C ALA A 257 9.80 -1.49 -2.33
N SER A 258 9.43 -0.92 -1.17
CA SER A 258 8.05 -0.70 -0.72
C SER A 258 7.42 0.61 -1.20
N ILE A 259 7.83 1.15 -2.36
CA ILE A 259 7.25 2.40 -2.86
C ILE A 259 5.84 2.20 -3.40
N ILE A 260 5.59 1.09 -4.11
CA ILE A 260 4.30 0.69 -4.67
C ILE A 260 4.10 -0.82 -4.47
N HIS A 261 2.93 -1.21 -4.02
CA HIS A 261 2.58 -2.61 -3.83
C HIS A 261 2.29 -3.30 -5.18
N PRO A 262 2.70 -4.57 -5.40
CA PRO A 262 2.41 -5.32 -6.63
C PRO A 262 0.94 -5.33 -7.03
N LYS A 263 0.03 -5.37 -6.05
CA LYS A 263 -1.42 -5.32 -6.25
C LYS A 263 -1.88 -4.06 -7.03
N THR A 264 -1.16 -2.94 -6.87
CA THR A 264 -1.42 -1.69 -7.60
C THR A 264 -0.92 -1.76 -9.05
N ILE A 265 0.20 -2.44 -9.28
CA ILE A 265 0.83 -2.51 -10.61
C ILE A 265 0.07 -3.46 -11.54
N GLN A 266 -0.45 -4.57 -11.02
CA GLN A 266 -1.11 -5.61 -11.82
C GLN A 266 -2.26 -5.08 -12.71
N PRO A 267 -3.26 -4.34 -12.22
CA PRO A 267 -4.33 -3.80 -13.06
C PRO A 267 -3.82 -2.80 -14.10
N LEU A 268 -2.81 -2.00 -13.74
CA LEU A 268 -2.23 -1.04 -14.67
C LEU A 268 -1.50 -1.73 -15.83
N ALA A 269 -0.77 -2.80 -15.54
CA ALA A 269 -0.10 -3.61 -16.55
C ALA A 269 -1.10 -4.26 -17.51
N GLN A 270 -2.26 -4.72 -17.02
CA GLN A 270 -3.33 -5.28 -17.87
C GLN A 270 -3.98 -4.22 -18.76
N GLY A 271 -4.15 -3.00 -18.25
CA GLY A 271 -4.74 -1.88 -18.99
C GLY A 271 -3.76 -1.10 -19.85
N GLY A 272 -2.46 -1.35 -19.77
CA GLY A 272 -1.41 -0.56 -20.43
C GLY A 272 -1.28 0.87 -19.89
N THR A 273 -1.76 1.13 -18.66
CA THR A 273 -1.72 2.43 -18.01
C THR A 273 -0.36 2.73 -17.42
N VAL A 274 0.29 3.81 -17.83
CA VAL A 274 1.56 4.26 -17.23
C VAL A 274 1.32 4.76 -15.81
N LEU A 275 2.06 4.20 -14.85
CA LEU A 275 2.09 4.70 -13.48
C LEU A 275 3.23 5.69 -13.32
N GLN A 276 2.90 6.94 -12.98
CA GLN A 276 3.88 7.95 -12.60
C GLN A 276 3.95 8.06 -11.08
N ILE A 277 5.15 8.06 -10.53
CA ILE A 277 5.44 8.31 -9.12
C ILE A 277 6.20 9.63 -9.06
N ARG A 278 5.56 10.66 -8.52
CA ARG A 278 6.11 12.03 -8.50
C ARG A 278 6.10 12.60 -7.08
N SER A 279 7.07 13.46 -6.82
CA SER A 279 7.13 14.17 -5.54
C SER A 279 6.17 15.36 -5.50
N PHE A 280 5.30 15.40 -4.48
CA PHE A 280 4.49 16.60 -4.22
C PHE A 280 5.31 17.76 -3.61
N MET A 281 6.53 17.47 -3.13
CA MET A 281 7.47 18.47 -2.60
C MET A 281 8.29 19.12 -3.72
N ASN A 282 8.60 18.35 -4.78
CA ASN A 282 9.34 18.83 -5.95
C ASN A 282 8.64 18.38 -7.24
N PRO A 283 7.53 19.01 -7.61
CA PRO A 283 6.69 18.56 -8.72
C PRO A 283 7.33 18.77 -10.10
N GLU A 284 8.36 19.62 -10.21
CA GLU A 284 9.10 19.84 -11.46
C GLU A 284 10.03 18.66 -11.80
N ALA A 285 10.41 17.84 -10.82
CA ALA A 285 11.22 16.64 -11.06
C ALA A 285 10.42 15.59 -11.85
N ALA A 286 11.10 14.91 -12.77
CA ALA A 286 10.47 13.95 -13.68
C ALA A 286 9.78 12.79 -12.93
N GLY A 287 10.36 12.35 -11.80
CA GLY A 287 9.86 11.20 -11.06
C GLY A 287 10.22 9.87 -11.75
N THR A 288 9.43 8.84 -11.46
CA THR A 288 9.56 7.51 -12.06
C THR A 288 8.31 7.18 -12.87
N GLU A 289 8.49 6.62 -14.05
CA GLU A 289 7.42 6.00 -14.83
C GLU A 289 7.54 4.48 -14.78
N VAL A 290 6.45 3.79 -14.39
CA VAL A 290 6.33 2.35 -14.47
C VAL A 290 5.37 2.03 -15.62
N GLY A 291 5.84 1.26 -16.61
CA GLY A 291 5.08 1.11 -17.85
C GLY A 291 5.53 -0.05 -18.73
N PRO A 292 5.04 -0.08 -20.00
CA PRO A 292 5.39 -1.11 -20.97
C PRO A 292 6.78 -0.85 -21.59
N PHE A 293 7.76 -0.54 -20.77
CA PHE A 293 9.13 -0.29 -21.18
C PHE A 293 9.89 -1.60 -21.44
N ALA A 294 10.84 -1.56 -22.38
CA ALA A 294 11.65 -2.73 -22.74
C ALA A 294 12.75 -3.01 -21.70
N ALA A 295 13.28 -1.98 -21.06
CA ALA A 295 14.37 -2.05 -20.09
C ALA A 295 14.21 -1.02 -18.97
N LEU A 296 14.92 -1.25 -17.87
CA LEU A 296 15.09 -0.31 -16.76
C LEU A 296 15.98 0.86 -17.20
N ARG A 297 15.63 2.09 -16.83
CA ARG A 297 16.48 3.28 -17.05
C ARG A 297 16.64 4.09 -15.77
N PRO A 298 17.90 4.39 -15.37
CA PRO A 298 19.13 3.83 -15.90
C PRO A 298 19.23 2.32 -15.63
N GLU A 299 20.00 1.60 -16.47
CA GLU A 299 20.30 0.18 -16.23
C GLU A 299 21.37 0.07 -15.13
N VAL A 300 20.91 -0.09 -13.89
CA VAL A 300 21.76 -0.20 -12.69
C VAL A 300 21.30 -1.35 -11.80
N PRO A 301 22.19 -1.94 -11.01
CA PRO A 301 21.79 -2.85 -9.94
C PRO A 301 20.87 -2.18 -8.93
N CYS A 302 19.81 -2.91 -8.51
CA CYS A 302 18.90 -2.41 -7.48
C CYS A 302 19.08 -3.19 -6.18
N TRP A 303 19.36 -2.46 -5.08
CA TRP A 303 19.70 -3.00 -3.78
C TRP A 303 18.56 -2.90 -2.80
N ILE A 304 18.24 -4.01 -2.14
CA ILE A 304 17.19 -4.09 -1.15
C ILE A 304 17.74 -4.78 0.09
N ARG A 305 17.55 -4.18 1.27
CA ARG A 305 18.04 -4.72 2.54
C ARG A 305 16.89 -4.92 3.52
N HIS A 306 16.91 -6.08 4.16
CA HIS A 306 16.03 -6.40 5.28
C HIS A 306 16.88 -6.72 6.50
N GLU A 307 16.71 -5.90 7.52
CA GLU A 307 17.27 -6.16 8.84
C GLU A 307 16.41 -7.14 9.63
N ASN A 308 16.96 -7.65 10.73
CA ASN A 308 16.24 -8.47 11.70
C ASN A 308 15.61 -9.73 11.07
N GLN A 309 16.43 -10.48 10.34
CA GLN A 309 16.03 -11.76 9.77
C GLN A 309 16.41 -12.93 10.67
N VAL A 310 15.74 -14.05 10.49
CA VAL A 310 16.00 -15.33 11.16
C VAL A 310 16.22 -16.40 10.11
N LEU A 311 17.30 -17.17 10.28
CA LEU A 311 17.53 -18.39 9.51
C LEU A 311 17.00 -19.57 10.32
N ILE A 312 15.94 -20.21 9.85
CA ILE A 312 15.41 -21.44 10.43
C ILE A 312 15.92 -22.61 9.59
N GLU A 313 16.64 -23.54 10.22
CA GLU A 313 17.07 -24.79 9.61
C GLU A 313 16.18 -25.93 10.11
N VAL A 314 15.59 -26.69 9.19
CA VAL A 314 14.74 -27.82 9.47
C VAL A 314 15.35 -29.08 8.87
N ALA A 315 15.53 -30.13 9.66
CA ALA A 315 16.07 -31.42 9.26
C ALA A 315 15.16 -32.56 9.75
N SER A 316 15.20 -33.71 9.09
CA SER A 316 14.60 -34.94 9.63
C SER A 316 15.34 -35.40 10.89
N ARG A 317 14.68 -36.19 11.71
CA ARG A 317 15.26 -36.72 12.95
C ARG A 317 16.13 -37.98 12.72
N ASP A 318 15.90 -38.68 11.64
CA ASP A 318 16.47 -39.99 11.30
C ASP A 318 17.42 -39.95 10.09
N PHE A 319 17.89 -38.73 9.71
CA PHE A 319 18.76 -38.51 8.54
C PHE A 319 18.14 -38.91 7.19
N THR A 320 16.83 -39.08 7.12
CA THR A 320 16.13 -39.20 5.84
C THR A 320 16.04 -37.83 5.12
N PHE A 321 15.88 -37.85 3.81
CA PHE A 321 15.65 -36.65 3.04
C PHE A 321 14.28 -36.06 3.40
N LEU A 322 14.20 -34.73 3.41
CA LEU A 322 12.91 -34.05 3.47
C LEU A 322 12.17 -34.20 2.13
N SER A 323 11.08 -34.94 2.16
CA SER A 323 10.21 -35.08 0.98
C SER A 323 9.40 -33.81 0.72
N GLU A 324 8.77 -33.73 -0.46
CA GLU A 324 7.82 -32.66 -0.81
C GLU A 324 6.67 -32.58 0.20
N GLY A 325 6.22 -33.72 0.73
CA GLY A 325 5.20 -33.80 1.78
C GLY A 325 5.65 -33.12 3.09
N ASN A 326 6.90 -33.38 3.50
CA ASN A 326 7.50 -32.73 4.66
C ASN A 326 7.62 -31.21 4.45
N LEU A 327 8.07 -30.78 3.27
CA LEU A 327 8.17 -29.36 2.94
C LEU A 327 6.80 -28.68 2.94
N SER A 328 5.78 -29.34 2.40
CA SER A 328 4.40 -28.84 2.44
C SER A 328 3.90 -28.62 3.87
N GLU A 329 4.22 -29.55 4.78
CA GLU A 329 3.89 -29.38 6.20
C GLU A 329 4.64 -28.21 6.85
N VAL A 330 5.94 -28.06 6.57
CA VAL A 330 6.75 -26.94 7.07
C VAL A 330 6.18 -25.61 6.59
N TYR A 331 5.87 -25.47 5.30
CA TYR A 331 5.25 -24.26 4.76
C TYR A 331 3.86 -23.99 5.34
N ARG A 332 3.08 -25.03 5.60
CA ARG A 332 1.78 -24.90 6.27
C ARG A 332 1.93 -24.34 7.68
N ILE A 333 2.91 -24.83 8.46
CA ILE A 333 3.20 -24.30 9.79
C ILE A 333 3.56 -22.81 9.71
N PHE A 334 4.46 -22.41 8.79
CA PHE A 334 4.80 -21.00 8.61
C PHE A 334 3.59 -20.14 8.23
N ALA A 335 2.74 -20.62 7.33
CA ALA A 335 1.54 -19.91 6.92
C ALA A 335 0.54 -19.72 8.06
N GLU A 336 0.31 -20.76 8.87
CA GLU A 336 -0.60 -20.72 10.03
C GLU A 336 -0.10 -19.80 11.14
N GLU A 337 1.22 -19.72 11.33
CA GLU A 337 1.85 -18.74 12.25
C GLU A 337 2.03 -17.35 11.63
N GLY A 338 1.66 -17.15 10.37
CA GLY A 338 1.79 -15.86 9.69
C GLY A 338 3.23 -15.48 9.29
N LEU A 339 4.15 -16.44 9.25
CA LEU A 339 5.53 -16.23 8.84
C LEU A 339 5.67 -16.25 7.31
N LEU A 340 6.17 -15.16 6.74
CA LEU A 340 6.51 -15.07 5.33
C LEU A 340 7.94 -15.57 5.10
N VAL A 341 8.08 -16.63 4.29
CA VAL A 341 9.38 -17.13 3.84
C VAL A 341 9.89 -16.23 2.71
N ARG A 342 11.03 -15.55 2.94
CA ARG A 342 11.68 -14.68 1.95
C ARG A 342 12.61 -15.44 1.01
N ALA A 343 13.25 -16.47 1.53
CA ALA A 343 14.16 -17.34 0.78
C ALA A 343 14.17 -18.73 1.40
N ALA A 344 14.36 -19.75 0.57
CA ALA A 344 14.56 -21.12 1.01
C ALA A 344 15.68 -21.77 0.22
N GLN A 345 16.54 -22.52 0.91
CA GLN A 345 17.62 -23.29 0.32
C GLN A 345 17.55 -24.75 0.77
N HIS A 346 17.36 -25.63 -0.20
CA HIS A 346 17.29 -27.07 0.06
C HIS A 346 18.71 -27.66 0.06
N ARG A 347 18.96 -28.54 1.03
CA ARG A 347 20.16 -29.37 1.13
C ARG A 347 19.74 -30.83 1.23
N ALA A 348 20.67 -31.77 1.15
CA ALA A 348 20.35 -33.18 1.20
C ALA A 348 19.58 -33.57 2.49
N LEU A 349 20.01 -33.11 3.65
CA LEU A 349 19.47 -33.52 4.95
C LEU A 349 18.68 -32.42 5.67
N SER A 350 18.66 -31.20 5.13
CA SER A 350 17.96 -30.06 5.75
C SER A 350 17.49 -29.06 4.72
N THR A 351 16.54 -28.23 5.12
CA THR A 351 16.15 -27.05 4.38
C THR A 351 16.28 -25.84 5.28
N GLN A 352 16.88 -24.79 4.75
CA GLN A 352 17.04 -23.50 5.40
C GLN A 352 16.02 -22.50 4.88
N PHE A 353 15.38 -21.78 5.79
CA PHE A 353 14.36 -20.76 5.48
C PHE A 353 14.76 -19.44 6.11
N ALA A 354 14.84 -18.39 5.32
CA ALA A 354 14.99 -17.04 5.82
C ALA A 354 13.61 -16.40 6.00
N VAL A 355 13.30 -15.95 7.23
CA VAL A 355 12.05 -15.32 7.60
C VAL A 355 12.31 -14.03 8.35
N HIS A 356 11.32 -13.13 8.41
CA HIS A 356 11.39 -11.97 9.30
C HIS A 356 11.26 -12.41 10.76
N ASN A 357 12.02 -11.76 11.66
CA ASN A 357 11.96 -12.04 13.09
C ASN A 357 10.67 -11.48 13.70
N ASP A 358 9.65 -12.32 13.81
CA ASP A 358 8.49 -12.05 14.65
C ASP A 358 8.69 -12.73 16.01
N ARG A 359 8.64 -11.91 17.08
CA ARG A 359 8.94 -12.36 18.46
C ARG A 359 7.97 -13.40 19.01
N ILE A 360 6.78 -13.54 18.40
CA ILE A 360 5.74 -14.48 18.82
C ILE A 360 5.66 -15.66 17.84
N ALA A 361 5.59 -15.37 16.55
CA ALA A 361 5.38 -16.36 15.51
C ALA A 361 6.59 -17.30 15.33
N VAL A 362 7.83 -16.76 15.38
CA VAL A 362 9.04 -17.60 15.22
C VAL A 362 9.16 -18.65 16.33
N PRO A 363 9.06 -18.31 17.64
CA PRO A 363 9.08 -19.33 18.70
C PRO A 363 7.97 -20.37 18.55
N ARG A 364 6.74 -19.99 18.20
CA ARG A 364 5.63 -20.93 18.00
C ARG A 364 5.88 -21.86 16.83
N ALA A 365 6.37 -21.34 15.71
CA ALA A 365 6.74 -22.15 14.56
C ALA A 365 7.83 -23.17 14.92
N LEU A 366 8.88 -22.75 15.65
CA LEU A 366 9.95 -23.64 16.10
C LEU A 366 9.44 -24.74 17.02
N GLU A 367 8.55 -24.44 17.96
CA GLU A 367 7.92 -25.43 18.84
C GLU A 367 7.17 -26.49 18.02
N ARG A 368 6.33 -26.04 17.08
CA ARG A 368 5.56 -26.93 16.20
C ARG A 368 6.43 -27.76 15.28
N LEU A 369 7.46 -27.16 14.69
CA LEU A 369 8.43 -27.86 13.86
C LEU A 369 9.18 -28.93 14.66
N ASN A 370 9.61 -28.61 15.90
CA ASN A 370 10.30 -29.56 16.76
C ASN A 370 9.43 -30.70 17.27
N ALA A 371 8.12 -30.70 17.05
CA ALA A 371 7.27 -31.88 17.28
C ALA A 371 7.58 -33.02 16.29
N GLY A 372 7.84 -32.74 15.01
CA GLY A 372 8.09 -33.72 13.94
C GLY A 372 9.51 -33.72 13.40
N TYR A 373 10.21 -32.63 13.48
CA TYR A 373 11.53 -32.42 12.87
C TYR A 373 12.57 -32.05 13.91
N ARG A 374 13.80 -31.81 13.46
CA ARG A 374 14.84 -31.12 14.21
C ARG A 374 14.96 -29.71 13.63
N ALA A 375 14.47 -28.71 14.35
CA ALA A 375 14.51 -27.32 13.92
C ALA A 375 15.37 -26.48 14.85
N SER A 376 16.20 -25.62 14.25
CA SER A 376 17.02 -24.61 14.95
C SER A 376 16.89 -23.25 14.27
N ALA A 377 17.23 -22.17 14.97
CA ALA A 377 17.15 -20.83 14.44
C ALA A 377 18.40 -19.99 14.82
N GLU A 378 18.89 -19.20 13.86
CA GLU A 378 19.89 -18.15 14.06
C GLU A 378 19.22 -16.80 13.84
N PHE A 379 19.33 -15.91 14.83
CA PHE A 379 18.64 -14.62 14.88
C PHE A 379 19.56 -13.45 14.56
N GLY A 380 18.95 -12.28 14.32
CA GLY A 380 19.67 -11.03 14.14
C GLY A 380 20.40 -10.93 12.80
N LEU A 381 19.99 -11.70 11.82
CA LEU A 381 20.60 -11.71 10.50
C LEU A 381 20.07 -10.56 9.62
N ARG A 382 20.83 -10.30 8.55
CA ARG A 382 20.53 -9.30 7.53
C ARG A 382 20.42 -10.00 6.18
N MET A 383 19.33 -9.73 5.44
CA MET A 383 19.19 -10.18 4.05
C MET A 383 19.39 -9.01 3.10
N THR A 384 20.35 -9.13 2.21
CA THR A 384 20.58 -8.19 1.11
C THR A 384 20.25 -8.87 -0.21
N THR A 385 19.41 -8.24 -1.00
CA THR A 385 19.03 -8.67 -2.35
C THR A 385 19.51 -7.65 -3.35
N VAL A 386 20.14 -8.11 -4.44
CA VAL A 386 20.49 -7.28 -5.58
C VAL A 386 19.76 -7.79 -6.80
N ARG A 387 18.94 -6.96 -7.39
CA ARG A 387 18.30 -7.22 -8.68
C ARG A 387 19.23 -6.72 -9.80
N ARG A 388 19.33 -7.51 -10.88
CA ARG A 388 20.19 -7.23 -12.02
C ARG A 388 21.64 -6.95 -11.63
N PRO A 389 22.26 -7.87 -10.84
CA PRO A 389 23.64 -7.65 -10.38
C PRO A 389 24.61 -7.65 -11.57
N ASP A 390 25.45 -6.64 -11.68
CA ASP A 390 26.68 -6.68 -12.47
C ASP A 390 27.81 -7.36 -11.70
N ALA A 391 29.00 -7.40 -12.28
CA ALA A 391 30.14 -8.08 -11.65
C ALA A 391 30.62 -7.38 -10.38
N GLU A 392 30.53 -6.05 -10.32
CA GLU A 392 30.94 -5.23 -9.18
C GLU A 392 29.97 -5.39 -8.01
N ALA A 393 28.68 -5.19 -8.27
CA ALA A 393 27.62 -5.38 -7.27
C ALA A 393 27.62 -6.80 -6.70
N LEU A 394 27.90 -7.80 -7.54
CA LEU A 394 28.00 -9.17 -7.07
C LEU A 394 29.22 -9.40 -6.18
N ALA A 395 30.38 -8.85 -6.53
CA ALA A 395 31.60 -8.95 -5.71
C ALA A 395 31.39 -8.25 -4.36
N GLU A 396 30.79 -7.07 -4.34
CA GLU A 396 30.42 -6.34 -3.14
C GLU A 396 29.47 -7.16 -2.26
N LEU A 397 28.38 -7.69 -2.85
CA LEU A 397 27.38 -8.49 -2.13
C LEU A 397 28.00 -9.72 -1.46
N LEU A 398 28.87 -10.45 -2.16
CA LEU A 398 29.52 -11.67 -1.66
C LEU A 398 30.62 -11.40 -0.65
N SER A 399 31.19 -10.20 -0.60
CA SER A 399 32.20 -9.79 0.40
C SER A 399 31.54 -9.24 1.69
N SER A 400 30.24 -9.05 1.72
CA SER A 400 29.52 -8.47 2.85
C SER A 400 29.36 -9.47 3.99
N GLY A 401 30.10 -9.31 5.08
CA GLY A 401 29.94 -10.01 6.35
C GLY A 401 30.09 -11.54 6.30
N SER A 402 29.67 -12.21 7.37
CA SER A 402 29.70 -13.66 7.47
C SER A 402 28.49 -14.31 6.82
N LEU A 403 28.66 -14.89 5.63
CA LEU A 403 27.61 -15.51 4.84
C LEU A 403 26.95 -16.72 5.55
N ARG A 404 25.64 -16.78 5.57
CA ARG A 404 24.81 -17.89 6.06
C ARG A 404 24.05 -18.60 4.96
N MET A 405 23.53 -17.81 3.99
CA MET A 405 22.83 -18.34 2.82
C MET A 405 23.17 -17.49 1.61
N VAL A 406 23.34 -18.14 0.47
CA VAL A 406 23.54 -17.46 -0.82
C VAL A 406 22.61 -18.11 -1.84
N LEU A 407 21.75 -17.29 -2.46
CA LEU A 407 20.93 -17.69 -3.58
C LEU A 407 21.23 -16.77 -4.77
N ARG A 408 21.40 -17.35 -5.95
CA ARG A 408 21.78 -16.59 -7.14
C ARG A 408 21.22 -17.20 -8.41
N ASN A 409 20.72 -16.33 -9.29
CA ASN A 409 20.53 -16.63 -10.71
C ASN A 409 21.02 -15.42 -11.54
N HIS A 410 20.67 -15.35 -12.84
CA HIS A 410 21.11 -14.27 -13.74
C HIS A 410 20.40 -12.93 -13.47
N GLU A 411 19.24 -12.92 -12.81
CA GLU A 411 18.44 -11.71 -12.56
C GLU A 411 18.54 -11.20 -11.11
N VAL A 412 18.87 -12.09 -10.16
CA VAL A 412 18.87 -11.75 -8.74
C VAL A 412 19.94 -12.51 -7.97
N ALA A 413 20.58 -11.82 -7.04
CA ALA A 413 21.42 -12.40 -6.03
C ALA A 413 20.93 -12.00 -4.64
N GLN A 414 20.88 -12.95 -3.71
CA GLN A 414 20.48 -12.75 -2.33
C GLN A 414 21.53 -13.35 -1.39
N VAL A 415 21.88 -12.63 -0.37
CA VAL A 415 22.72 -13.14 0.72
C VAL A 415 22.05 -12.89 2.06
N LEU A 416 22.19 -13.87 2.93
CA LEU A 416 21.87 -13.74 4.36
C LEU A 416 23.17 -13.72 5.14
N THR A 417 23.42 -12.67 5.90
CA THR A 417 24.66 -12.45 6.64
C THR A 417 24.40 -12.22 8.11
N ALA A 418 25.36 -12.57 8.96
CA ALA A 418 25.41 -12.01 10.30
C ALA A 418 25.78 -10.52 10.21
N PRO A 419 25.28 -9.65 11.10
CA PRO A 419 25.78 -8.29 11.21
C PRO A 419 27.27 -8.32 11.62
N ASP A 420 27.99 -7.31 11.17
CA ASP A 420 29.40 -7.08 11.52
C ASP A 420 29.53 -6.77 13.00
#